data_92a33169cb085c31b703851be381a1b5
#
_entry.id   92a33169cb085c31b703851be381a1b5
#
_cell.length_a   1.000
_cell.length_b   1.000
_cell.length_c   1.000
_cell.angle_alpha   90.00
_cell.angle_beta   90.00
_cell.angle_gamma   90.00
#
_symmetry.space_group_name_H-M   'P 1'
#
loop_
_entity.id
_entity.type
_entity.pdbx_description
1 polymer ?
#
loop_
_entity_poly.entity_id
_entity_poly.type
_entity_poly.pdbx_seq_one_letter_code
_entity_poly.pdbx_strand_id
1 'polypeptide(L)'
;MFMTDGSTGFYYENYESTSLVFTIITIVSVVLMVALSILNKQNIKIAPPKPNAFLGISQIMLGVCLAIEPLFVNDIPSTVPNALKTIKVVLIVVAGISFVVLGFLNFIDKTPNYILLIIPTLSYVIRLLVTFLCYTGMSGIASNIYEIVNLCFVLGFLHFSSKILCGVPGKNTKAITRTFAYLSLISTSICSIPNMITTIFGNTNIHLSVDSIITNLFMTIYVFAFLISKKQEIEETIE
;
A
#
# COMPACT_ATOMS: atom_id res chain seq x y z
N MET A 1 8.98 -6.69 15.96
CA MET A 1 10.12 -5.78 16.16
C MET A 1 10.78 -5.93 17.51
N PHE A 2 10.10 -6.14 18.62
CA PHE A 2 10.73 -6.49 19.89
C PHE A 2 11.37 -7.89 19.92
N MET A 3 11.20 -8.66 18.88
CA MET A 3 11.61 -10.06 18.77
C MET A 3 12.83 -10.27 17.87
N THR A 4 13.33 -9.21 17.24
CA THR A 4 14.48 -9.27 16.31
C THR A 4 15.64 -8.48 16.86
N ASP A 5 16.84 -9.02 16.73
CA ASP A 5 18.09 -8.32 17.00
C ASP A 5 18.27 -7.20 15.96
N GLY A 6 18.36 -5.96 16.42
CA GLY A 6 18.51 -4.78 15.56
C GLY A 6 19.82 -4.75 14.74
N SER A 7 20.83 -5.52 15.12
CA SER A 7 22.12 -5.58 14.43
C SER A 7 22.16 -6.63 13.34
N THR A 8 21.49 -7.76 13.55
CA THR A 8 21.51 -8.91 12.62
C THR A 8 20.23 -9.10 11.83
N GLY A 9 19.11 -8.52 12.32
CA GLY A 9 17.78 -8.69 11.76
C GLY A 9 17.18 -10.08 11.94
N PHE A 10 17.88 -10.98 12.66
CA PHE A 10 17.36 -12.30 13.02
C PHE A 10 16.52 -12.24 14.29
N TYR A 11 15.61 -13.22 14.43
CA TYR A 11 14.86 -13.37 15.67
C TYR A 11 15.77 -13.82 16.80
N TYR A 12 15.57 -13.31 18.01
CA TYR A 12 16.19 -13.88 19.20
C TYR A 12 15.75 -15.35 19.35
N GLU A 13 16.66 -16.25 19.75
CA GLU A 13 16.37 -17.68 19.92
C GLU A 13 15.11 -17.97 20.75
N ASN A 14 14.84 -17.16 21.77
CA ASN A 14 13.66 -17.29 22.62
C ASN A 14 12.33 -16.97 21.91
N TYR A 15 12.34 -16.36 20.71
CA TYR A 15 11.15 -15.93 19.99
C TYR A 15 10.91 -16.66 18.66
N GLU A 16 11.73 -17.67 18.34
CA GLU A 16 11.57 -18.45 17.10
C GLU A 16 10.18 -19.09 16.99
N SER A 17 9.70 -19.71 18.07
CA SER A 17 8.36 -20.33 18.12
C SER A 17 7.25 -19.31 17.91
N THR A 18 7.37 -18.13 18.51
CA THR A 18 6.39 -17.05 18.38
C THR A 18 6.39 -16.47 16.97
N SER A 19 7.56 -16.30 16.36
CA SER A 19 7.72 -15.88 14.98
C SER A 19 7.06 -16.86 14.00
N LEU A 20 7.26 -18.15 14.22
CA LEU A 20 6.66 -19.21 13.41
C LEU A 20 5.12 -19.17 13.50
N VAL A 21 4.56 -18.98 14.71
CA VAL A 21 3.10 -18.81 14.92
C VAL A 21 2.58 -17.59 14.17
N PHE A 22 3.26 -16.43 14.26
CA PHE A 22 2.86 -15.23 13.51
C PHE A 22 2.91 -15.44 12.00
N THR A 23 3.93 -16.11 11.49
CA THR A 23 4.06 -16.44 10.07
C THR A 23 2.93 -17.33 9.59
N ILE A 24 2.59 -18.38 10.37
CA ILE A 24 1.46 -19.27 10.07
C ILE A 24 0.14 -18.49 10.07
N ILE A 25 -0.12 -17.67 11.09
CA ILE A 25 -1.34 -16.85 11.17
C ILE A 25 -1.44 -15.93 9.96
N THR A 26 -0.34 -15.30 9.54
CA THR A 26 -0.31 -14.42 8.38
C THR A 26 -0.62 -15.18 7.09
N ILE A 27 0.01 -16.34 6.88
CA ILE A 27 -0.24 -17.19 5.70
C ILE A 27 -1.71 -17.66 5.69
N VAL A 28 -2.22 -18.14 6.82
CA VAL A 28 -3.63 -18.59 6.93
C VAL A 28 -4.58 -17.43 6.64
N SER A 29 -4.31 -16.24 7.16
CA SER A 29 -5.13 -15.05 6.91
C SER A 29 -5.14 -14.67 5.42
N VAL A 30 -3.99 -14.71 4.75
CA VAL A 30 -3.87 -14.46 3.31
C VAL A 30 -4.65 -15.48 2.51
N VAL A 31 -4.48 -16.79 2.81
CA VAL A 31 -5.20 -17.88 2.12
C VAL A 31 -6.72 -17.75 2.32
N LEU A 32 -7.15 -17.44 3.54
CA LEU A 32 -8.57 -17.26 3.88
C LEU A 32 -9.17 -16.07 3.13
N MET A 33 -8.47 -14.94 3.05
CA MET A 33 -8.89 -13.75 2.30
C MET A 33 -9.00 -14.02 0.80
N VAL A 34 -8.03 -14.73 0.22
CA VAL A 34 -8.07 -15.14 -1.19
C VAL A 34 -9.25 -16.08 -1.44
N ALA A 35 -9.45 -17.09 -0.59
CA ALA A 35 -10.56 -18.04 -0.70
C ALA A 35 -11.93 -17.34 -0.59
N LEU A 36 -12.12 -16.48 0.40
CA LEU A 36 -13.35 -15.70 0.57
C LEU A 36 -13.63 -14.79 -0.64
N SER A 37 -12.60 -14.19 -1.21
CA SER A 37 -12.73 -13.35 -2.41
C SER A 37 -13.14 -14.14 -3.64
N ILE A 38 -12.65 -15.36 -3.81
CA ILE A 38 -13.01 -16.27 -4.91
C ILE A 38 -14.44 -16.79 -4.73
N LEU A 39 -14.81 -17.16 -3.50
CA LEU A 39 -16.14 -17.69 -3.18
C LEU A 39 -17.24 -16.63 -3.35
N ASN A 40 -16.94 -15.37 -3.00
CA ASN A 40 -17.89 -14.24 -3.09
C ASN A 40 -17.89 -13.60 -4.49
N LYS A 41 -17.93 -14.44 -5.52
CA LYS A 41 -17.90 -14.06 -6.94
C LYS A 41 -19.29 -13.61 -7.39
N GLN A 42 -19.70 -12.40 -7.00
CA GLN A 42 -20.97 -11.82 -7.47
C GLN A 42 -20.76 -11.17 -8.85
N ASN A 43 -21.59 -11.54 -9.83
CA ASN A 43 -21.67 -10.95 -11.16
C ASN A 43 -22.45 -9.61 -11.13
N ILE A 44 -22.06 -8.68 -10.27
CA ILE A 44 -22.73 -7.39 -10.14
C ILE A 44 -22.26 -6.46 -11.27
N LYS A 45 -23.21 -5.85 -11.99
CA LYS A 45 -22.91 -4.78 -12.97
C LYS A 45 -22.12 -3.67 -12.28
N ILE A 46 -21.11 -3.13 -12.97
CA ILE A 46 -20.26 -2.09 -12.42
C ILE A 46 -20.95 -0.76 -12.68
N ALA A 47 -21.51 -0.17 -11.64
CA ALA A 47 -21.82 1.25 -11.66
C ALA A 47 -20.53 2.06 -11.42
N PRO A 48 -20.38 3.25 -12.03
CA PRO A 48 -19.30 4.16 -11.68
C PRO A 48 -19.35 4.46 -10.17
N PRO A 49 -18.20 4.60 -9.51
CA PRO A 49 -18.18 4.86 -8.08
C PRO A 49 -18.87 6.20 -7.79
N LYS A 50 -19.84 6.21 -6.86
CA LYS A 50 -20.45 7.43 -6.35
C LYS A 50 -19.39 8.25 -5.60
N PRO A 51 -19.47 9.60 -5.66
CA PRO A 51 -18.56 10.46 -4.93
C PRO A 51 -18.66 10.18 -3.43
N ASN A 52 -17.52 9.92 -2.79
CA ASN A 52 -17.45 9.70 -1.36
C ASN A 52 -16.41 10.66 -0.76
N ALA A 53 -16.90 11.57 0.10
CA ALA A 53 -16.05 12.57 0.73
C ALA A 53 -14.90 11.94 1.54
N PHE A 54 -15.15 10.82 2.22
CA PHE A 54 -14.12 10.13 2.99
C PHE A 54 -13.00 9.57 2.09
N LEU A 55 -13.36 9.01 0.94
CA LEU A 55 -12.40 8.56 -0.05
C LEU A 55 -11.61 9.75 -0.63
N GLY A 56 -12.28 10.86 -0.96
CA GLY A 56 -11.63 12.06 -1.46
C GLY A 56 -10.63 12.66 -0.47
N ILE A 57 -11.00 12.79 0.81
CA ILE A 57 -10.10 13.28 1.86
C ILE A 57 -8.89 12.35 2.02
N SER A 58 -9.10 11.04 2.09
CA SER A 58 -8.00 10.08 2.25
C SER A 58 -7.02 10.11 1.06
N GLN A 59 -7.50 10.32 -0.17
CA GLN A 59 -6.66 10.51 -1.35
C GLN A 59 -5.83 11.79 -1.28
N ILE A 60 -6.44 12.92 -0.86
CA ILE A 60 -5.71 14.19 -0.71
C ILE A 60 -4.62 14.04 0.36
N MET A 61 -4.93 13.46 1.52
CA MET A 61 -3.96 13.26 2.58
C MET A 61 -2.79 12.38 2.14
N LEU A 62 -3.08 11.26 1.47
CA LEU A 62 -2.04 10.39 0.90
C LEU A 62 -1.21 11.12 -0.16
N GLY A 63 -1.86 11.91 -1.02
CA GLY A 63 -1.20 12.68 -2.06
C GLY A 63 -0.23 13.73 -1.52
N VAL A 64 -0.64 14.47 -0.51
CA VAL A 64 0.21 15.45 0.19
C VAL A 64 1.39 14.74 0.86
N CYS A 65 1.14 13.61 1.53
CA CYS A 65 2.19 12.84 2.17
C CYS A 65 3.24 12.35 1.16
N LEU A 66 2.83 11.79 0.02
CA LEU A 66 3.72 11.35 -1.05
C LEU A 66 4.51 12.52 -1.67
N ALA A 67 3.89 13.69 -1.85
CA ALA A 67 4.58 14.86 -2.41
C ALA A 67 5.67 15.40 -1.48
N ILE A 68 5.50 15.25 -0.16
CA ILE A 68 6.43 15.71 0.87
C ILE A 68 7.53 14.66 1.17
N GLU A 69 7.24 13.36 0.97
CA GLU A 69 8.17 12.25 1.24
C GLU A 69 9.60 12.51 0.73
N PRO A 70 9.85 13.00 -0.51
CA PRO A 70 11.21 13.23 -1.01
C PRO A 70 12.02 14.27 -0.23
N LEU A 71 11.39 15.14 0.53
CA LEU A 71 12.10 16.15 1.35
C LEU A 71 12.78 15.54 2.58
N PHE A 72 12.31 14.37 3.02
CA PHE A 72 12.82 13.64 4.19
C PHE A 72 13.73 12.46 3.83
N VAL A 73 13.71 12.01 2.57
CA VAL A 73 14.53 10.88 2.12
C VAL A 73 15.93 11.37 1.77
N ASN A 74 16.86 11.27 2.73
CA ASN A 74 18.25 11.68 2.51
C ASN A 74 19.22 10.55 2.13
N ASP A 75 18.87 9.27 2.40
CA ASP A 75 19.85 8.17 2.33
C ASP A 75 19.41 7.01 1.42
N ILE A 76 19.40 7.24 0.10
CA ILE A 76 19.33 6.12 -0.83
C ILE A 76 20.76 5.59 -1.03
N PRO A 77 21.05 4.29 -0.75
CA PRO A 77 22.39 3.72 -0.85
C PRO A 77 23.06 4.00 -2.20
N SER A 78 24.39 4.15 -2.19
CA SER A 78 25.20 4.39 -3.40
C SER A 78 25.12 3.26 -4.44
N THR A 79 24.68 2.09 -4.02
CA THR A 79 24.43 0.93 -4.90
C THR A 79 23.38 1.16 -5.96
N VAL A 80 22.44 2.09 -5.71
CA VAL A 80 21.37 2.41 -6.69
C VAL A 80 21.85 3.48 -7.67
N PRO A 81 21.70 3.28 -8.99
CA PRO A 81 22.07 4.26 -10.01
C PRO A 81 21.37 5.62 -9.79
N ASN A 82 22.12 6.72 -9.93
CA ASN A 82 21.58 8.06 -9.71
C ASN A 82 20.36 8.39 -10.59
N ALA A 83 20.33 7.87 -11.81
CA ALA A 83 19.17 8.02 -12.70
C ALA A 83 17.89 7.43 -12.09
N LEU A 84 17.96 6.24 -11.48
CA LEU A 84 16.81 5.59 -10.81
C LEU A 84 16.38 6.35 -9.56
N LYS A 85 17.31 6.94 -8.81
CA LYS A 85 17.01 7.80 -7.65
C LYS A 85 16.20 9.01 -8.09
N THR A 86 16.65 9.69 -9.14
CA THR A 86 15.95 10.87 -9.68
C THR A 86 14.57 10.50 -10.22
N ILE A 87 14.46 9.41 -10.99
CA ILE A 87 13.17 8.93 -11.50
C ILE A 87 12.21 8.59 -10.36
N LYS A 88 12.69 7.92 -9.30
CA LYS A 88 11.88 7.62 -8.10
C LYS A 88 11.31 8.90 -7.49
N VAL A 89 12.16 9.89 -7.23
CA VAL A 89 11.75 11.16 -6.61
C VAL A 89 10.71 11.89 -7.47
N VAL A 90 10.97 12.04 -8.78
CA VAL A 90 10.04 12.70 -9.69
C VAL A 90 8.69 11.98 -9.74
N LEU A 91 8.70 10.65 -9.88
CA LEU A 91 7.47 9.88 -9.96
C LEU A 91 6.67 9.89 -8.66
N ILE A 92 7.31 9.90 -7.49
CA ILE A 92 6.60 10.00 -6.21
C ILE A 92 5.90 11.36 -6.09
N VAL A 93 6.57 12.47 -6.45
CA VAL A 93 5.94 13.80 -6.42
C VAL A 93 4.77 13.87 -7.40
N VAL A 94 4.94 13.39 -8.63
CA VAL A 94 3.88 13.38 -9.64
C VAL A 94 2.71 12.47 -9.22
N ALA A 95 3.00 11.34 -8.57
CA ALA A 95 1.96 10.47 -7.99
C ALA A 95 1.21 11.16 -6.84
N GLY A 96 1.92 11.89 -5.98
CA GLY A 96 1.31 12.71 -4.94
C GLY A 96 0.32 13.74 -5.51
N ILE A 97 0.75 14.50 -6.52
CA ILE A 97 -0.13 15.44 -7.23
C ILE A 97 -1.32 14.73 -7.85
N SER A 98 -1.10 13.56 -8.47
CA SER A 98 -2.20 12.77 -9.05
C SER A 98 -3.23 12.34 -8.02
N PHE A 99 -2.81 11.90 -6.81
CA PHE A 99 -3.74 11.56 -5.73
C PHE A 99 -4.51 12.77 -5.21
N VAL A 100 -3.89 13.95 -5.11
CA VAL A 100 -4.57 15.19 -4.73
C VAL A 100 -5.66 15.52 -5.77
N VAL A 101 -5.32 15.47 -7.06
CA VAL A 101 -6.29 15.71 -8.15
C VAL A 101 -7.43 14.68 -8.11
N LEU A 102 -7.13 13.39 -7.92
CA LEU A 102 -8.14 12.33 -7.79
C LEU A 102 -9.08 12.59 -6.61
N GLY A 103 -8.55 13.05 -5.48
CA GLY A 103 -9.35 13.42 -4.32
C GLY A 103 -10.31 14.56 -4.64
N PHE A 104 -9.86 15.62 -5.31
CA PHE A 104 -10.74 16.71 -5.77
C PHE A 104 -11.78 16.25 -6.78
N LEU A 105 -11.44 15.38 -7.73
CA LEU A 105 -12.40 14.82 -8.69
C LEU A 105 -13.51 14.02 -7.99
N ASN A 106 -13.19 13.35 -6.88
CA ASN A 106 -14.18 12.65 -6.07
C ASN A 106 -15.21 13.60 -5.41
N PHE A 107 -14.86 14.86 -5.12
CA PHE A 107 -15.82 15.85 -4.60
C PHE A 107 -16.72 16.41 -5.70
N ILE A 108 -16.25 16.47 -6.95
CA ILE A 108 -16.94 17.12 -8.08
C ILE A 108 -17.76 16.08 -8.89
N ASP A 109 -17.76 14.82 -8.48
CA ASP A 109 -18.45 13.71 -9.18
C ASP A 109 -18.01 13.56 -10.66
N LYS A 110 -16.72 13.75 -10.92
CA LYS A 110 -16.14 13.55 -12.26
C LYS A 110 -15.36 12.25 -12.32
N THR A 111 -15.58 11.51 -13.39
CA THR A 111 -14.78 10.30 -13.69
C THR A 111 -13.32 10.67 -13.88
N PRO A 112 -12.38 10.01 -13.19
CA PRO A 112 -10.98 10.30 -13.31
C PRO A 112 -10.44 9.84 -14.67
N ASN A 113 -9.49 10.61 -15.23
CA ASN A 113 -8.76 10.18 -16.41
C ASN A 113 -7.84 8.98 -16.04
N TYR A 114 -7.75 7.98 -16.93
CA TYR A 114 -6.92 6.79 -16.72
C TYR A 114 -5.45 7.12 -16.48
N ILE A 115 -4.92 8.21 -17.07
CA ILE A 115 -3.53 8.64 -16.88
C ILE A 115 -3.26 8.98 -15.41
N LEU A 116 -4.19 9.70 -14.75
CA LEU A 116 -4.05 10.04 -13.33
C LEU A 116 -4.03 8.81 -12.41
N LEU A 117 -4.64 7.70 -12.83
CA LEU A 117 -4.68 6.46 -12.06
C LEU A 117 -3.46 5.55 -12.32
N ILE A 118 -2.84 5.65 -13.53
CA ILE A 118 -1.65 4.87 -13.87
C ILE A 118 -0.40 5.44 -13.21
N ILE A 119 -0.29 6.76 -13.06
CA ILE A 119 0.89 7.42 -12.48
C ILE A 119 1.22 6.89 -11.07
N PRO A 120 0.29 6.79 -10.10
CA PRO A 120 0.58 6.18 -8.81
C PRO A 120 1.06 4.73 -8.93
N THR A 121 0.44 3.95 -9.80
CA THR A 121 0.85 2.56 -10.04
C THR A 121 2.30 2.48 -10.52
N LEU A 122 2.67 3.34 -11.49
CA LEU A 122 4.04 3.40 -12.02
C LEU A 122 5.05 3.84 -10.95
N SER A 123 4.69 4.81 -10.09
CA SER A 123 5.56 5.24 -9.01
C SER A 123 5.86 4.12 -8.03
N TYR A 124 4.86 3.28 -7.70
CA TYR A 124 5.04 2.12 -6.84
C TYR A 124 5.85 0.99 -7.50
N VAL A 125 5.79 0.83 -8.84
CA VAL A 125 6.69 -0.08 -9.57
C VAL A 125 8.15 0.35 -9.41
N ILE A 126 8.45 1.63 -9.61
CA ILE A 126 9.82 2.16 -9.44
C ILE A 126 10.25 2.09 -7.97
N ARG A 127 9.35 2.38 -7.03
CA ARG A 127 9.62 2.21 -5.60
C ARG A 127 10.01 0.76 -5.28
N LEU A 128 9.25 -0.22 -5.77
CA LEU A 128 9.54 -1.65 -5.60
C LEU A 128 10.92 -2.02 -6.18
N LEU A 129 11.22 -1.56 -7.40
CA LEU A 129 12.52 -1.82 -8.04
C LEU A 129 13.68 -1.23 -7.24
N VAL A 130 13.57 0.03 -6.77
CA VAL A 130 14.61 0.66 -5.96
C VAL A 130 14.78 -0.06 -4.63
N THR A 131 13.69 -0.40 -3.94
CA THR A 131 13.72 -1.15 -2.69
C THR A 131 14.40 -2.51 -2.89
N PHE A 132 14.05 -3.24 -3.95
CA PHE A 132 14.67 -4.52 -4.28
C PHE A 132 16.18 -4.38 -4.51
N LEU A 133 16.63 -3.37 -5.27
CA LEU A 133 18.06 -3.10 -5.52
C LEU A 133 18.80 -2.68 -4.24
N CYS A 134 18.15 -1.94 -3.34
CA CYS A 134 18.74 -1.60 -2.05
C CYS A 134 19.00 -2.84 -1.19
N TYR A 135 18.08 -3.79 -1.20
CA TYR A 135 18.14 -4.95 -0.30
C TYR A 135 18.92 -6.15 -0.85
N THR A 136 19.14 -6.26 -2.16
CA THR A 136 20.01 -7.31 -2.73
C THR A 136 21.47 -7.21 -2.26
N GLY A 137 21.90 -6.02 -1.77
CA GLY A 137 23.23 -5.82 -1.20
C GLY A 137 23.34 -6.05 0.32
N MET A 138 22.19 -6.23 1.01
CA MET A 138 22.15 -6.40 2.47
C MET A 138 21.66 -7.80 2.83
N SER A 139 22.42 -8.52 3.66
CA SER A 139 22.07 -9.86 4.09
C SER A 139 20.77 -9.88 4.90
N GLY A 140 19.76 -10.52 4.33
CA GLY A 140 18.74 -11.33 4.96
C GLY A 140 17.87 -10.74 6.07
N ILE A 141 17.57 -9.46 6.05
CA ILE A 141 16.75 -8.89 7.12
C ILE A 141 15.25 -9.14 6.82
N ALA A 142 14.58 -9.86 7.72
CA ALA A 142 13.15 -10.20 7.58
C ALA A 142 12.26 -8.97 7.32
N SER A 143 12.58 -7.80 7.93
CA SER A 143 11.86 -6.54 7.72
C SER A 143 11.85 -6.10 6.26
N ASN A 144 12.92 -6.35 5.50
CA ASN A 144 13.03 -5.99 4.09
C ASN A 144 12.09 -6.82 3.22
N ILE A 145 11.92 -8.10 3.56
CA ILE A 145 10.98 -9.00 2.87
C ILE A 145 9.55 -8.50 3.10
N TYR A 146 9.19 -8.11 4.32
CA TYR A 146 7.86 -7.57 4.62
C TYR A 146 7.58 -6.28 3.84
N GLU A 147 8.57 -5.40 3.68
CA GLU A 147 8.41 -4.17 2.89
C GLU A 147 8.20 -4.48 1.40
N ILE A 148 8.97 -5.40 0.81
CA ILE A 148 8.81 -5.83 -0.58
C ILE A 148 7.42 -6.44 -0.80
N VAL A 149 6.99 -7.35 0.09
CA VAL A 149 5.65 -7.99 0.01
C VAL A 149 4.54 -6.94 0.14
N ASN A 150 4.69 -5.98 1.07
CA ASN A 150 3.76 -4.86 1.21
C ASN A 150 3.64 -4.05 -0.09
N LEU A 151 4.77 -3.66 -0.69
CA LEU A 151 4.79 -2.93 -1.96
C LEU A 151 4.12 -3.72 -3.10
N CYS A 152 4.30 -5.05 -3.15
CA CYS A 152 3.63 -5.91 -4.13
C CYS A 152 2.11 -5.89 -3.95
N PHE A 153 1.60 -5.97 -2.72
CA PHE A 153 0.17 -5.94 -2.46
C PHE A 153 -0.45 -4.57 -2.76
N VAL A 154 0.22 -3.50 -2.36
CA VAL A 154 -0.21 -2.13 -2.67
C VAL A 154 -0.21 -1.89 -4.19
N LEU A 155 0.82 -2.33 -4.90
CA LEU A 155 0.89 -2.24 -6.36
C LEU A 155 -0.27 -2.98 -7.03
N GLY A 156 -0.55 -4.21 -6.59
CA GLY A 156 -1.70 -4.99 -7.07
C GLY A 156 -3.02 -4.26 -6.81
N PHE A 157 -3.21 -3.73 -5.61
CA PHE A 157 -4.39 -2.94 -5.27
C PHE A 157 -4.53 -1.70 -6.18
N LEU A 158 -3.50 -0.88 -6.34
CA LEU A 158 -3.52 0.31 -7.19
C LEU A 158 -3.81 -0.04 -8.65
N HIS A 159 -3.21 -1.10 -9.17
CA HIS A 159 -3.45 -1.55 -10.54
C HIS A 159 -4.90 -2.00 -10.78
N PHE A 160 -5.46 -2.83 -9.90
CA PHE A 160 -6.82 -3.34 -10.10
C PHE A 160 -7.89 -2.31 -9.71
N SER A 161 -7.64 -1.45 -8.72
CA SER A 161 -8.55 -0.35 -8.40
C SER A 161 -8.63 0.68 -9.54
N SER A 162 -7.51 0.98 -10.21
CA SER A 162 -7.50 1.87 -11.38
C SER A 162 -8.37 1.33 -12.52
N LYS A 163 -8.39 0.01 -12.77
CA LYS A 163 -9.29 -0.61 -13.76
C LYS A 163 -10.76 -0.41 -13.42
N ILE A 164 -11.12 -0.54 -12.13
CA ILE A 164 -12.50 -0.31 -11.68
C ILE A 164 -12.90 1.16 -11.85
N LEU A 165 -12.02 2.07 -11.43
CA LEU A 165 -12.28 3.51 -11.51
C LEU A 165 -12.34 4.02 -12.96
N CYS A 166 -11.61 3.38 -13.89
CA CYS A 166 -11.70 3.68 -15.33
C CYS A 166 -12.91 3.04 -16.03
N GLY A 167 -13.71 2.24 -15.33
CA GLY A 167 -14.84 1.55 -15.96
C GLY A 167 -14.46 0.45 -16.96
N VAL A 168 -13.22 -0.09 -16.90
CA VAL A 168 -12.71 -1.16 -17.77
C VAL A 168 -12.52 -2.46 -16.98
N PRO A 169 -13.59 -3.08 -16.48
CA PRO A 169 -13.46 -4.27 -15.68
C PRO A 169 -13.35 -5.53 -16.54
N GLY A 170 -12.40 -6.39 -16.21
CA GLY A 170 -12.38 -7.78 -16.67
C GLY A 170 -13.33 -8.67 -15.86
N LYS A 171 -13.55 -9.91 -16.31
CA LYS A 171 -14.48 -10.89 -15.75
C LYS A 171 -14.40 -11.11 -14.22
N ASN A 172 -13.22 -10.90 -13.60
CA ASN A 172 -12.97 -11.11 -12.16
C ASN A 172 -12.38 -9.89 -11.46
N THR A 173 -12.34 -8.73 -12.10
CA THR A 173 -11.61 -7.55 -11.60
C THR A 173 -12.08 -7.11 -10.21
N LYS A 174 -13.39 -7.16 -9.92
CA LYS A 174 -13.94 -6.79 -8.60
C LYS A 174 -13.44 -7.70 -7.47
N ALA A 175 -13.46 -9.02 -7.69
CA ALA A 175 -13.00 -9.99 -6.70
C ALA A 175 -11.50 -9.81 -6.44
N ILE A 176 -10.72 -9.70 -7.50
CA ILE A 176 -9.26 -9.49 -7.44
C ILE A 176 -8.93 -8.17 -6.72
N THR A 177 -9.64 -7.07 -7.04
CA THR A 177 -9.42 -5.78 -6.38
C THR A 177 -9.72 -5.86 -4.88
N ARG A 178 -10.79 -6.53 -4.46
CA ARG A 178 -11.10 -6.74 -3.04
C ARG A 178 -10.00 -7.55 -2.35
N THR A 179 -9.54 -8.63 -2.97
CA THR A 179 -8.45 -9.44 -2.43
C THR A 179 -7.21 -8.58 -2.19
N PHE A 180 -6.75 -7.85 -3.21
CA PHE A 180 -5.59 -6.98 -3.07
C PHE A 180 -5.82 -5.82 -2.11
N ALA A 181 -7.05 -5.29 -1.99
CA ALA A 181 -7.39 -4.28 -1.00
C ALA A 181 -7.26 -4.83 0.44
N TYR A 182 -7.77 -6.02 0.72
CA TYR A 182 -7.60 -6.64 2.04
C TYR A 182 -6.15 -6.99 2.34
N LEU A 183 -5.42 -7.55 1.36
CA LEU A 183 -4.00 -7.89 1.52
C LEU A 183 -3.15 -6.63 1.76
N SER A 184 -3.39 -5.56 0.99
CA SER A 184 -2.69 -4.29 1.19
C SER A 184 -3.07 -3.62 2.51
N LEU A 185 -4.34 -3.68 2.94
CA LEU A 185 -4.77 -3.14 4.23
C LEU A 185 -4.02 -3.81 5.39
N ILE A 186 -3.94 -5.14 5.39
CA ILE A 186 -3.25 -5.89 6.43
C ILE A 186 -1.75 -5.61 6.38
N SER A 187 -1.13 -5.70 5.20
CA SER A 187 0.32 -5.53 5.07
C SER A 187 0.78 -4.11 5.42
N THR A 188 0.07 -3.08 4.95
CA THR A 188 0.39 -1.68 5.30
C THR A 188 0.17 -1.40 6.78
N SER A 189 -0.86 -1.98 7.41
CA SER A 189 -1.09 -1.86 8.86
C SER A 189 0.03 -2.52 9.67
N ILE A 190 0.48 -3.72 9.28
CA ILE A 190 1.60 -4.43 9.93
C ILE A 190 2.90 -3.63 9.77
N CYS A 191 3.13 -3.00 8.62
CA CYS A 191 4.33 -2.20 8.38
C CYS A 191 4.28 -0.83 9.06
N SER A 192 3.09 -0.21 9.24
CA SER A 192 2.99 1.15 9.79
C SER A 192 2.78 1.20 11.28
N ILE A 193 1.81 0.44 11.83
CA ILE A 193 1.38 0.59 13.23
C ILE A 193 2.48 0.23 14.23
N PRO A 194 3.15 -0.93 14.16
CA PRO A 194 4.22 -1.27 15.10
C PRO A 194 5.41 -0.31 15.00
N ASN A 195 5.76 0.12 13.79
CA ASN A 195 6.86 1.05 13.57
C ASN A 195 6.55 2.45 14.11
N MET A 196 5.30 2.93 13.95
CA MET A 196 4.85 4.19 14.54
C MET A 196 4.90 4.15 16.06
N ILE A 197 4.44 3.08 16.68
CA ILE A 197 4.48 2.90 18.14
C ILE A 197 5.93 2.92 18.62
N THR A 198 6.85 2.17 17.99
CA THR A 198 8.26 2.16 18.36
C THR A 198 8.94 3.52 18.20
N THR A 199 8.57 4.28 17.15
CA THR A 199 9.07 5.65 16.94
C THR A 199 8.63 6.58 18.06
N ILE A 200 7.35 6.53 18.47
CA ILE A 200 6.80 7.38 19.54
C ILE A 200 7.46 7.07 20.89
N PHE A 201 7.73 5.80 21.18
CA PHE A 201 8.38 5.39 22.42
C PHE A 201 9.91 5.54 22.44
N GLY A 202 10.49 6.22 21.41
CA GLY A 202 11.90 6.59 21.37
C GLY A 202 12.87 5.44 21.15
N ASN A 203 12.43 4.33 20.64
CA ASN A 203 13.29 3.18 20.33
C ASN A 203 13.99 3.43 18.97
N THR A 204 15.31 3.68 18.99
CA THR A 204 16.10 4.12 17.83
C THR A 204 16.43 2.99 16.83
N ASN A 205 16.10 1.74 17.13
CA ASN A 205 16.38 0.58 16.27
C ASN A 205 15.28 0.39 15.20
N ILE A 206 14.93 1.48 14.48
CA ILE A 206 13.91 1.42 13.44
C ILE A 206 14.61 1.30 12.10
N HIS A 207 14.35 0.20 11.39
CA HIS A 207 14.90 -0.06 10.06
C HIS A 207 14.17 0.68 8.93
N LEU A 208 12.92 1.09 9.18
CA LEU A 208 12.11 1.85 8.23
C LEU A 208 12.25 3.35 8.48
N SER A 209 12.43 4.11 7.42
CA SER A 209 12.43 5.57 7.49
C SER A 209 11.05 6.09 7.95
N VAL A 210 11.03 7.16 8.73
CA VAL A 210 9.80 7.75 9.30
C VAL A 210 8.80 8.14 8.21
N ASP A 211 9.29 8.62 7.07
CA ASP A 211 8.49 8.94 5.88
C ASP A 211 7.77 7.71 5.31
N SER A 212 8.45 6.56 5.23
CA SER A 212 7.82 5.29 4.80
C SER A 212 6.73 4.83 5.77
N ILE A 213 6.91 5.02 7.08
CA ILE A 213 5.91 4.68 8.10
C ILE A 213 4.65 5.53 7.91
N ILE A 214 4.82 6.84 7.75
CA ILE A 214 3.72 7.79 7.57
C ILE A 214 2.98 7.52 6.25
N THR A 215 3.71 7.29 5.16
CA THR A 215 3.12 6.96 3.85
C THR A 215 2.31 5.66 3.91
N ASN A 216 2.82 4.62 4.57
CA ASN A 216 2.07 3.36 4.76
C ASN A 216 0.82 3.55 5.62
N LEU A 217 0.86 4.43 6.63
CA LEU A 217 -0.30 4.75 7.46
C LEU A 217 -1.42 5.42 6.61
N PHE A 218 -1.07 6.44 5.82
CA PHE A 218 -2.05 7.09 4.94
C PHE A 218 -2.54 6.16 3.83
N MET A 219 -1.68 5.25 3.33
CA MET A 219 -2.11 4.21 2.40
C MET A 219 -3.13 3.27 3.05
N THR A 220 -2.93 2.89 4.32
CA THR A 220 -3.90 2.08 5.09
C THR A 220 -5.26 2.79 5.16
N ILE A 221 -5.29 4.08 5.49
CA ILE A 221 -6.51 4.89 5.56
C ILE A 221 -7.19 4.96 4.19
N TYR A 222 -6.43 5.16 3.12
CA TYR A 222 -6.97 5.21 1.76
C TYR A 222 -7.59 3.88 1.32
N VAL A 223 -6.90 2.75 1.55
CA VAL A 223 -7.43 1.42 1.22
C VAL A 223 -8.71 1.13 2.02
N PHE A 224 -8.73 1.48 3.31
CA PHE A 224 -9.90 1.33 4.16
C PHE A 224 -11.09 2.19 3.67
N ALA A 225 -10.83 3.44 3.32
CA ALA A 225 -11.84 4.34 2.74
C ALA A 225 -12.40 3.77 1.42
N PHE A 226 -11.54 3.19 0.58
CA PHE A 226 -11.96 2.53 -0.67
C PHE A 226 -12.87 1.33 -0.42
N LEU A 227 -12.55 0.48 0.57
CA LEU A 227 -13.37 -0.68 0.92
C LEU A 227 -14.77 -0.29 1.44
N ILE A 228 -14.85 0.75 2.28
CA ILE A 228 -16.13 1.26 2.80
C ILE A 228 -16.97 1.86 1.67
N SER A 229 -16.38 2.69 0.83
CA SER A 229 -17.05 3.31 -0.31
C SER A 229 -17.71 2.26 -1.20
N LYS A 230 -17.03 1.14 -1.45
CA LYS A 230 -17.56 0.05 -2.25
C LYS A 230 -18.65 -0.78 -1.57
N LYS A 231 -18.67 -0.83 -0.25
CA LYS A 231 -19.75 -1.51 0.50
C LYS A 231 -21.07 -0.73 0.38
N GLN A 232 -21.04 0.59 0.51
CA GLN A 232 -22.24 1.44 0.39
C GLN A 232 -22.90 1.32 -0.98
N GLU A 233 -22.13 1.24 -2.08
CA GLU A 233 -22.70 1.02 -3.42
C GLU A 233 -23.49 -0.29 -3.55
N ILE A 234 -23.11 -1.33 -2.82
CA ILE A 234 -23.81 -2.64 -2.88
C ILE A 234 -25.12 -2.57 -2.13
N GLU A 235 -25.16 -1.92 -0.97
CA GLU A 235 -26.36 -1.80 -0.14
C GLU A 235 -27.44 -0.98 -0.86
N GLU A 236 -27.09 0.15 -1.48
CA GLU A 236 -28.03 0.99 -2.24
C GLU A 236 -28.56 0.34 -3.56
N THR A 237 -27.89 -0.69 -4.06
CA THR A 237 -28.33 -1.39 -5.30
C THR A 237 -29.33 -2.52 -4.99
N ILE A 238 -29.49 -2.86 -3.72
CA ILE A 238 -30.37 -3.95 -3.25
C ILE A 238 -31.74 -3.39 -2.78
N GLU A 239 -31.83 -2.12 -2.44
CA GLU A 239 -33.06 -1.38 -2.17
C GLU A 239 -33.70 -0.88 -3.49
#